data_3d58ac44d2aad8c710ed3d12206c237b
#
_entry.id   3d58ac44d2aad8c710ed3d12206c237b
#
_cell.length_a   1.000
_cell.length_b   1.000
_cell.length_c   1.000
_cell.angle_alpha   90.00
_cell.angle_beta   90.00
_cell.angle_gamma   90.00
#
_symmetry.space_group_name_H-M   'P 1'
#
loop_
_entity.id
_entity.type
_entity.pdbx_description
1 polymer ?
#
loop_
_entity_poly.entity_id
_entity_poly.type
_entity_poly.pdbx_seq_one_letter_code
_entity_poly.pdbx_strand_id
1 'polypeptide(L)'
;MSHASSSPDYVVADGTEYKNILIVRTDRIGDVVLSLPLVEVLRKNFPPAHITFLARTYTRDIVEGQPGVDAVALYDEEGKPKSFFRMFSELRRPKYDLAVVAFPRFRIALLLRLAGVTTRVGTGYRWYSFLFNERVFEHRKNAAKHEFEFNLSLAQRLGCRISPGTTPHLHVDVDATRVATEERKRLGLSAGRSFVVLHPGSGGSARDWSPANFRALAIRFRELGWKVVVTGAMGEEELVRTVTNDTGSEIVSSVGRLSLKELAAFIKSANLFVSNSTGPLHIAAGVGTPVIGFYPPIVACSPQRWGPVTEKKIVFVPDNAHCRLCHGEPCRGNICMDQINVEQVVQAAMKLIKKRSRGKPRTIAVYS
;
A
#
# COMPACT_ATOMS: atom_id res chain seq x y z
N MET A 1 24.16 17.59 -40.17
CA MET A 1 22.95 18.11 -39.49
C MET A 1 22.78 17.34 -38.17
N SER A 2 23.24 17.94 -37.08
CA SER A 2 23.24 17.36 -35.77
C SER A 2 21.89 17.58 -35.11
N HIS A 3 21.17 16.49 -34.80
CA HIS A 3 20.00 16.56 -33.93
C HIS A 3 20.46 16.75 -32.49
N ALA A 4 20.36 17.98 -32.03
CA ALA A 4 20.45 18.28 -30.61
C ALA A 4 19.19 17.73 -29.91
N SER A 5 19.37 16.72 -29.04
CA SER A 5 18.35 16.26 -28.14
C SER A 5 18.13 17.32 -27.06
N SER A 6 17.03 18.05 -27.16
CA SER A 6 16.58 18.96 -26.12
C SER A 6 16.16 18.13 -24.90
N SER A 7 16.97 18.17 -23.85
CA SER A 7 16.55 17.72 -22.52
C SER A 7 15.33 18.53 -22.09
N PRO A 8 14.28 17.92 -21.52
CA PRO A 8 13.17 18.71 -21.01
C PRO A 8 13.64 19.52 -19.80
N ASP A 9 13.48 20.85 -19.87
CA ASP A 9 13.79 21.78 -18.78
C ASP A 9 12.89 21.47 -17.57
N TYR A 10 13.49 20.85 -16.55
CA TYR A 10 12.87 20.64 -15.25
C TYR A 10 13.19 21.82 -14.34
N VAL A 11 12.36 22.85 -14.36
CA VAL A 11 12.49 24.00 -13.46
C VAL A 11 11.36 23.94 -12.44
N VAL A 12 11.71 23.80 -11.16
CA VAL A 12 10.82 24.12 -10.05
C VAL A 12 10.55 25.62 -10.10
N ALA A 13 9.33 26.06 -9.83
CA ALA A 13 8.85 27.42 -10.09
C ALA A 13 9.68 28.56 -9.46
N ASP A 14 10.57 28.26 -8.50
CA ASP A 14 11.43 29.22 -7.79
C ASP A 14 12.93 28.96 -7.93
N GLY A 15 13.34 27.98 -8.76
CA GLY A 15 14.77 27.67 -8.96
C GLY A 15 15.48 26.98 -7.79
N THR A 16 14.76 26.55 -6.77
CA THR A 16 15.36 25.90 -5.60
C THR A 16 15.86 24.50 -5.95
N GLU A 17 17.14 24.23 -5.74
CA GLU A 17 17.76 22.91 -5.87
C GLU A 17 17.89 22.25 -4.50
N TYR A 18 17.33 21.03 -4.36
CA TYR A 18 17.58 20.19 -3.20
C TYR A 18 18.56 19.07 -3.54
N LYS A 19 19.54 18.84 -2.65
CA LYS A 19 20.61 17.82 -2.83
C LYS A 19 20.36 16.56 -2.03
N ASN A 20 19.83 16.70 -0.80
CA ASN A 20 19.58 15.59 0.10
C ASN A 20 18.13 15.64 0.62
N ILE A 21 17.29 14.82 0.06
CA ILE A 21 15.85 14.78 0.35
C ILE A 21 15.54 13.61 1.29
N LEU A 22 14.77 13.87 2.35
CA LEU A 22 14.21 12.85 3.23
C LEU A 22 12.70 12.76 3.06
N ILE A 23 12.21 11.59 2.68
CA ILE A 23 10.78 11.27 2.73
C ILE A 23 10.50 10.52 4.03
N VAL A 24 9.49 10.94 4.79
CA VAL A 24 9.16 10.33 6.08
C VAL A 24 7.79 9.67 6.03
N ARG A 25 7.78 8.32 6.12
CA ARG A 25 6.56 7.52 6.27
C ARG A 25 6.83 6.31 7.16
N THR A 26 6.45 6.41 8.44
CA THR A 26 6.81 5.44 9.49
C THR A 26 5.58 4.76 10.09
N ASP A 27 4.56 4.51 9.29
CA ASP A 27 3.32 3.84 9.67
C ASP A 27 3.14 2.48 8.97
N ARG A 28 2.00 2.19 8.39
CA ARG A 28 1.63 0.85 7.90
C ARG A 28 2.05 0.61 6.45
N ILE A 29 2.08 -0.67 6.03
CA ILE A 29 2.47 -1.12 4.68
C ILE A 29 1.70 -0.38 3.58
N GLY A 30 0.36 -0.33 3.70
CA GLY A 30 -0.48 0.34 2.70
C GLY A 30 -0.13 1.82 2.55
N ASP A 31 0.12 2.48 3.67
CA ASP A 31 0.54 3.89 3.71
C ASP A 31 1.87 4.12 3.01
N VAL A 32 2.82 3.20 3.18
CA VAL A 32 4.12 3.26 2.50
C VAL A 32 3.96 3.06 1.00
N VAL A 33 3.21 2.05 0.55
CA VAL A 33 2.92 1.83 -0.88
C VAL A 33 2.26 3.06 -1.50
N LEU A 34 1.27 3.66 -0.82
CA LEU A 34 0.57 4.87 -1.25
C LEU A 34 1.44 6.15 -1.19
N SER A 35 2.67 6.05 -0.67
CA SER A 35 3.65 7.14 -0.67
C SER A 35 4.72 7.01 -1.75
N LEU A 36 4.80 5.88 -2.47
CA LEU A 36 5.76 5.70 -3.56
C LEU A 36 5.61 6.71 -4.71
N PRO A 37 4.39 7.17 -5.09
CA PRO A 37 4.26 8.24 -6.08
C PRO A 37 4.97 9.54 -5.69
N LEU A 38 5.11 9.81 -4.39
CA LEU A 38 5.86 10.98 -3.91
C LEU A 38 7.35 10.86 -4.25
N VAL A 39 7.93 9.65 -4.16
CA VAL A 39 9.32 9.38 -4.59
C VAL A 39 9.49 9.69 -6.07
N GLU A 40 8.58 9.18 -6.91
CA GLU A 40 8.61 9.42 -8.36
C GLU A 40 8.56 10.92 -8.69
N VAL A 41 7.65 11.65 -8.04
CA VAL A 41 7.48 13.09 -8.27
C VAL A 41 8.73 13.85 -7.83
N LEU A 42 9.28 13.56 -6.66
CA LEU A 42 10.50 14.23 -6.18
C LEU A 42 11.71 13.91 -7.05
N ARG A 43 11.87 12.65 -7.50
CA ARG A 43 12.94 12.24 -8.42
C ARG A 43 12.86 12.98 -9.76
N LYS A 44 11.66 13.14 -10.32
CA LYS A 44 11.46 13.86 -11.59
C LYS A 44 11.72 15.36 -11.48
N ASN A 45 11.37 15.97 -10.35
CA ASN A 45 11.57 17.41 -10.15
C ASN A 45 12.97 17.76 -9.63
N PHE A 46 13.65 16.81 -8.97
CA PHE A 46 15.02 16.98 -8.44
C PHE A 46 15.91 15.80 -8.84
N PRO A 47 16.23 15.65 -10.13
CA PRO A 47 16.95 14.48 -10.66
C PRO A 47 18.30 14.19 -9.97
N PRO A 48 19.14 15.19 -9.63
CA PRO A 48 20.44 14.97 -9.01
C PRO A 48 20.35 14.73 -7.49
N ALA A 49 19.16 14.91 -6.86
CA ALA A 49 19.04 14.79 -5.42
C ALA A 49 19.23 13.34 -4.93
N HIS A 50 19.90 13.18 -3.78
CA HIS A 50 19.92 11.92 -3.06
C HIS A 50 18.65 11.78 -2.22
N ILE A 51 17.81 10.83 -2.55
CA ILE A 51 16.50 10.60 -1.90
C ILE A 51 16.62 9.46 -0.90
N THR A 52 16.49 9.78 0.38
CA THR A 52 16.40 8.81 1.47
C THR A 52 14.95 8.66 1.91
N PHE A 53 14.52 7.44 2.15
CA PHE A 53 13.19 7.16 2.69
C PHE A 53 13.31 6.67 4.14
N LEU A 54 12.72 7.39 5.10
CA LEU A 54 12.63 6.98 6.50
C LEU A 54 11.39 6.10 6.68
N ALA A 55 11.63 4.79 6.85
CA ALA A 55 10.62 3.76 7.03
C ALA A 55 10.72 3.09 8.41
N ARG A 56 9.79 2.18 8.71
CA ARG A 56 9.96 1.22 9.80
C ARG A 56 10.68 -0.04 9.30
N THR A 57 11.31 -0.76 10.21
CA THR A 57 12.03 -2.01 9.88
C THR A 57 11.16 -2.98 9.10
N TYR A 58 9.91 -3.19 9.54
CA TYR A 58 9.00 -4.15 8.90
C TYR A 58 8.48 -3.69 7.51
N THR A 59 8.56 -2.39 7.19
CA THR A 59 8.17 -1.87 5.86
C THR A 59 9.36 -1.57 4.95
N ARG A 60 10.59 -1.83 5.40
CA ARG A 60 11.82 -1.61 4.64
C ARG A 60 11.74 -2.23 3.25
N ASP A 61 11.34 -3.47 3.18
CA ASP A 61 11.28 -4.28 1.94
C ASP A 61 10.39 -3.67 0.86
N ILE A 62 9.40 -2.84 1.24
CA ILE A 62 8.53 -2.16 0.28
C ILE A 62 9.24 -0.98 -0.39
N VAL A 63 10.24 -0.42 0.26
CA VAL A 63 10.91 0.81 -0.17
C VAL A 63 12.28 0.52 -0.78
N GLU A 64 12.99 -0.45 -0.22
CA GLU A 64 14.35 -0.80 -0.65
C GLU A 64 14.35 -1.36 -2.07
N GLY A 65 15.18 -0.76 -2.94
CA GLY A 65 15.26 -1.11 -4.36
C GLY A 65 14.12 -0.54 -5.23
N GLN A 66 13.27 0.34 -4.66
CA GLN A 66 12.30 1.05 -5.50
C GLN A 66 12.98 2.11 -6.36
N PRO A 67 12.56 2.27 -7.64
CA PRO A 67 13.12 3.28 -8.52
C PRO A 67 12.98 4.69 -7.90
N GLY A 68 14.10 5.41 -7.88
CA GLY A 68 14.15 6.76 -7.33
C GLY A 68 14.49 6.86 -5.84
N VAL A 69 14.56 5.75 -5.11
CA VAL A 69 15.05 5.69 -3.72
C VAL A 69 16.53 5.31 -3.74
N ASP A 70 17.39 6.16 -3.19
CA ASP A 70 18.84 5.93 -3.11
C ASP A 70 19.23 5.25 -1.79
N ALA A 71 18.52 5.55 -0.70
CA ALA A 71 18.79 4.97 0.61
C ALA A 71 17.50 4.80 1.44
N VAL A 72 17.52 3.82 2.35
CA VAL A 72 16.48 3.64 3.36
C VAL A 72 17.06 3.84 4.74
N ALA A 73 16.50 4.79 5.49
CA ALA A 73 16.77 4.98 6.90
C ALA A 73 15.68 4.30 7.73
N LEU A 74 16.03 3.75 8.89
CA LEU A 74 15.09 3.03 9.75
C LEU A 74 14.78 3.83 11.02
N TYR A 75 13.49 4.02 11.26
CA TYR A 75 12.97 4.72 12.44
C TYR A 75 13.05 3.89 13.72
N ASP A 76 12.98 2.58 13.58
CA ASP A 76 12.89 1.62 14.69
C ASP A 76 13.90 0.47 14.55
N GLU A 77 14.11 -0.23 15.66
CA GLU A 77 14.81 -1.51 15.76
C GLU A 77 13.93 -2.45 16.57
N GLU A 78 13.79 -3.71 16.14
CA GLU A 78 12.95 -4.72 16.80
C GLU A 78 11.54 -4.21 17.13
N GLY A 79 10.97 -3.39 16.26
CA GLY A 79 9.64 -2.80 16.44
C GLY A 79 9.56 -1.62 17.42
N LYS A 80 10.65 -1.26 18.12
CA LYS A 80 10.71 -0.12 19.04
C LYS A 80 11.40 1.08 18.38
N PRO A 81 10.86 2.31 18.52
CA PRO A 81 11.53 3.49 18.00
C PRO A 81 12.95 3.62 18.57
N LYS A 82 13.93 3.88 17.72
CA LYS A 82 15.31 4.18 18.15
C LYS A 82 15.34 5.30 19.18
N SER A 83 16.36 5.35 20.05
CA SER A 83 16.49 6.44 21.02
C SER A 83 16.51 7.83 20.34
N PHE A 84 16.15 8.88 21.08
CA PHE A 84 16.09 10.24 20.53
C PHE A 84 17.46 10.68 19.99
N PHE A 85 18.51 10.50 20.78
CA PHE A 85 19.86 10.94 20.41
C PHE A 85 20.43 10.16 19.23
N ARG A 86 20.16 8.86 19.15
CA ARG A 86 20.57 8.03 18.01
C ARG A 86 19.88 8.50 16.73
N MET A 87 18.55 8.67 16.76
CA MET A 87 17.81 9.15 15.61
C MET A 87 18.24 10.56 15.21
N PHE A 88 18.52 11.44 16.17
CA PHE A 88 19.07 12.77 15.92
C PHE A 88 20.41 12.70 15.17
N SER A 89 21.35 11.87 15.65
CA SER A 89 22.65 11.69 15.01
C SER A 89 22.52 11.16 13.58
N GLU A 90 21.66 10.15 13.37
CA GLU A 90 21.41 9.56 12.06
C GLU A 90 20.76 10.56 11.08
N LEU A 91 19.85 11.41 11.54
CA LEU A 91 19.20 12.42 10.69
C LEU A 91 20.09 13.64 10.41
N ARG A 92 21.02 13.96 11.30
CA ARG A 92 21.93 15.11 11.14
C ARG A 92 23.08 14.85 10.15
N ARG A 93 23.59 13.60 10.12
CA ARG A 93 24.76 13.23 9.30
C ARG A 93 24.60 13.52 7.81
N PRO A 94 23.48 13.15 7.15
CA PRO A 94 23.34 13.33 5.71
C PRO A 94 23.12 14.78 5.30
N LYS A 95 22.91 15.70 6.26
CA LYS A 95 22.61 17.12 6.02
C LYS A 95 21.45 17.31 5.04
N TYR A 96 20.30 16.70 5.36
CA TYR A 96 19.10 16.88 4.57
C TYR A 96 18.73 18.36 4.45
N ASP A 97 18.49 18.83 3.24
CA ASP A 97 18.01 20.17 2.94
C ASP A 97 16.49 20.23 2.77
N LEU A 98 15.85 19.08 2.43
CA LEU A 98 14.41 18.92 2.35
C LEU A 98 13.96 17.70 3.14
N ALA A 99 12.90 17.83 3.93
CA ALA A 99 12.13 16.72 4.50
C ALA A 99 10.65 16.84 4.14
N VAL A 100 10.11 15.79 3.51
CA VAL A 100 8.68 15.66 3.19
C VAL A 100 8.04 14.66 4.15
N VAL A 101 7.21 15.15 5.07
CA VAL A 101 6.68 14.38 6.20
C VAL A 101 5.25 13.95 5.92
N ALA A 102 5.08 12.78 5.30
CA ALA A 102 3.78 12.22 4.96
C ALA A 102 3.05 11.65 6.19
N PHE A 103 3.79 11.20 7.21
CA PHE A 103 3.24 10.77 8.51
C PHE A 103 3.78 11.64 9.66
N PRO A 104 3.09 12.72 10.02
CA PRO A 104 3.56 13.67 11.01
C PRO A 104 3.43 13.13 12.44
N ARG A 105 4.55 13.13 13.16
CA ARG A 105 4.67 12.88 14.61
C ARG A 105 5.51 14.00 15.22
N PHE A 106 5.13 14.47 16.41
CA PHE A 106 5.86 15.52 17.12
C PHE A 106 7.37 15.23 17.21
N ARG A 107 7.70 14.03 17.66
CA ARG A 107 9.09 13.58 17.82
C ARG A 107 9.89 13.73 16.51
N ILE A 108 9.32 13.34 15.37
CA ILE A 108 9.98 13.42 14.06
C ILE A 108 10.12 14.89 13.65
N ALA A 109 9.07 15.69 13.78
CA ALA A 109 9.12 17.12 13.44
C ALA A 109 10.17 17.86 14.25
N LEU A 110 10.30 17.57 15.56
CA LEU A 110 11.31 18.12 16.43
C LEU A 110 12.72 17.68 16.02
N LEU A 111 12.93 16.38 15.77
CA LEU A 111 14.22 15.84 15.32
C LEU A 111 14.70 16.49 14.04
N LEU A 112 13.83 16.67 13.05
CA LEU A 112 14.16 17.32 11.78
C LEU A 112 14.57 18.80 11.98
N ARG A 113 13.85 19.51 12.86
CA ARG A 113 14.18 20.90 13.20
C ARG A 113 15.54 21.01 13.88
N LEU A 114 15.82 20.12 14.85
CA LEU A 114 17.10 20.10 15.58
C LEU A 114 18.27 19.62 14.70
N ALA A 115 18.03 18.66 13.78
CA ALA A 115 19.02 18.18 12.83
C ALA A 115 19.42 19.25 11.78
N GLY A 116 18.71 20.39 11.75
CA GLY A 116 19.05 21.51 10.87
C GLY A 116 18.49 21.38 9.46
N VAL A 117 17.46 20.53 9.23
CA VAL A 117 16.79 20.42 7.93
C VAL A 117 16.17 21.77 7.59
N THR A 118 16.54 22.36 6.45
CA THR A 118 16.13 23.73 6.08
C THR A 118 14.67 23.80 5.66
N THR A 119 14.26 22.94 4.75
CA THR A 119 12.85 22.89 4.29
C THR A 119 12.15 21.66 4.86
N ARG A 120 11.06 21.87 5.57
CA ARG A 120 10.29 20.81 6.23
C ARG A 120 8.83 20.95 5.88
N VAL A 121 8.36 20.06 4.99
CA VAL A 121 6.96 20.03 4.52
C VAL A 121 6.14 19.08 5.38
N GLY A 122 4.98 19.54 5.85
CA GLY A 122 4.08 18.71 6.65
C GLY A 122 2.68 19.29 6.76
N THR A 123 1.83 18.65 7.57
CA THR A 123 0.46 19.13 7.81
C THR A 123 0.44 20.42 8.63
N GLY A 124 -0.52 21.31 8.33
CA GLY A 124 -0.79 22.51 9.10
C GLY A 124 -1.72 22.30 10.30
N TYR A 125 -2.30 21.09 10.50
CA TYR A 125 -3.37 20.83 11.48
C TYR A 125 -2.95 20.16 12.79
N ARG A 126 -1.65 20.15 13.12
CA ARG A 126 -1.19 19.65 14.43
C ARG A 126 -0.71 20.81 15.29
N TRP A 127 -0.82 20.70 16.61
CA TRP A 127 -0.34 21.73 17.54
C TRP A 127 1.15 22.04 17.35
N TYR A 128 1.95 21.07 16.86
CA TYR A 128 3.37 21.21 16.56
C TYR A 128 3.66 21.56 15.09
N SER A 129 2.66 21.96 14.31
CA SER A 129 2.87 22.29 12.89
C SER A 129 3.78 23.51 12.69
N PHE A 130 4.03 24.31 13.72
CA PHE A 130 5.03 25.38 13.69
C PHE A 130 6.47 24.88 13.46
N LEU A 131 6.73 23.59 13.68
CA LEU A 131 8.01 22.95 13.36
C LEU A 131 8.19 22.72 11.84
N PHE A 132 7.12 22.77 11.06
CA PHE A 132 7.16 22.76 9.59
C PHE A 132 7.13 24.20 9.07
N ASN A 133 8.03 24.53 8.15
CA ASN A 133 8.02 25.86 7.50
C ASN A 133 7.22 25.85 6.19
N GLU A 134 7.02 24.67 5.56
CA GLU A 134 6.06 24.48 4.49
C GLU A 134 4.89 23.65 4.98
N ARG A 135 3.65 24.19 4.91
CA ARG A 135 2.48 23.57 5.52
C ARG A 135 1.36 23.34 4.51
N VAL A 136 0.78 22.15 4.57
CA VAL A 136 -0.40 21.78 3.79
C VAL A 136 -1.63 21.72 4.71
N PHE A 137 -2.68 22.46 4.35
CA PHE A 137 -3.92 22.56 5.11
C PHE A 137 -5.03 21.74 4.44
N GLU A 138 -4.96 20.42 4.58
CA GLU A 138 -5.95 19.47 4.03
C GLU A 138 -6.46 18.54 5.11
N HIS A 139 -7.79 18.44 5.25
CA HIS A 139 -8.46 17.58 6.21
C HIS A 139 -8.62 16.17 5.65
N ARG A 140 -7.80 15.22 6.14
CA ARG A 140 -7.87 13.81 5.74
C ARG A 140 -9.08 13.05 6.29
N LYS A 141 -9.80 13.60 7.30
CA LYS A 141 -10.91 12.91 7.98
C LYS A 141 -12.16 12.76 7.12
N ASN A 142 -12.42 13.69 6.23
CA ASN A 142 -13.59 13.70 5.36
C ASN A 142 -13.43 12.85 4.08
N ALA A 143 -12.26 12.19 3.90
CA ALA A 143 -11.96 11.36 2.74
C ALA A 143 -12.20 12.05 1.37
N ALA A 144 -12.00 13.37 1.29
CA ALA A 144 -12.21 14.15 0.07
C ALA A 144 -11.27 13.77 -1.08
N LYS A 145 -10.11 13.19 -0.73
CA LYS A 145 -9.08 12.70 -1.67
C LYS A 145 -8.64 11.31 -1.25
N HIS A 146 -8.03 10.60 -2.19
CA HIS A 146 -7.32 9.37 -1.87
C HIS A 146 -6.03 9.64 -1.05
N GLU A 147 -5.57 8.68 -0.24
CA GLU A 147 -4.41 8.89 0.62
C GLU A 147 -3.13 9.21 -0.18
N PHE A 148 -2.92 8.60 -1.36
CA PHE A 148 -1.77 8.94 -2.20
C PHE A 148 -1.83 10.36 -2.75
N GLU A 149 -3.03 10.90 -3.04
CA GLU A 149 -3.21 12.28 -3.49
C GLU A 149 -2.89 13.27 -2.38
N PHE A 150 -3.26 12.96 -1.12
CA PHE A 150 -2.81 13.74 0.03
C PHE A 150 -1.30 13.76 0.20
N ASN A 151 -0.62 12.65 -0.15
CA ASN A 151 0.83 12.62 -0.14
C ASN A 151 1.42 13.48 -1.26
N LEU A 152 0.83 13.45 -2.44
CA LEU A 152 1.25 14.30 -3.57
C LEU A 152 1.03 15.80 -3.31
N SER A 153 0.01 16.17 -2.53
CA SER A 153 -0.19 17.57 -2.12
C SER A 153 1.01 18.15 -1.35
N LEU A 154 1.82 17.30 -0.69
CA LEU A 154 3.06 17.74 -0.05
C LEU A 154 4.12 18.17 -1.08
N ALA A 155 4.23 17.45 -2.20
CA ALA A 155 5.13 17.84 -3.29
C ALA A 155 4.58 19.06 -4.07
N GLN A 156 3.27 19.15 -4.25
CA GLN A 156 2.64 20.35 -4.85
C GLN A 156 2.94 21.61 -4.05
N ARG A 157 3.00 21.52 -2.72
CA ARG A 157 3.38 22.66 -1.85
C ARG A 157 4.78 23.19 -2.14
N LEU A 158 5.67 22.35 -2.66
CA LEU A 158 7.02 22.71 -3.10
C LEU A 158 7.08 23.21 -4.55
N GLY A 159 5.94 23.37 -5.22
CA GLY A 159 5.91 23.72 -6.66
C GLY A 159 6.22 22.56 -7.59
N CYS A 160 6.33 21.33 -7.11
CA CYS A 160 6.61 20.17 -7.95
C CYS A 160 5.53 19.94 -9.00
N ARG A 161 5.94 19.67 -10.23
CA ARG A 161 5.04 19.23 -11.30
C ARG A 161 4.72 17.75 -11.12
N ILE A 162 3.43 17.42 -11.16
CA ILE A 162 2.94 16.03 -11.09
C ILE A 162 2.45 15.64 -12.48
N SER A 163 3.05 14.59 -13.04
CA SER A 163 2.63 14.06 -14.35
C SER A 163 1.23 13.44 -14.26
N PRO A 164 0.38 13.62 -15.29
CA PRO A 164 -0.88 12.88 -15.36
C PRO A 164 -0.64 11.36 -15.26
N GLY A 165 -1.49 10.67 -14.52
CA GLY A 165 -1.36 9.21 -14.34
C GLY A 165 -0.35 8.76 -13.29
N THR A 166 0.27 9.68 -12.54
CA THR A 166 1.12 9.32 -11.39
C THR A 166 0.28 8.57 -10.36
N THR A 167 0.56 7.28 -10.17
CA THR A 167 -0.17 6.37 -9.28
C THR A 167 0.80 5.42 -8.56
N PRO A 168 0.39 4.78 -7.45
CA PRO A 168 1.25 3.83 -6.76
C PRO A 168 1.64 2.64 -7.64
N HIS A 169 2.92 2.49 -7.88
CA HIS A 169 3.53 1.32 -8.52
C HIS A 169 4.57 0.73 -7.59
N LEU A 170 4.66 -0.59 -7.57
CA LEU A 170 5.65 -1.33 -6.78
C LEU A 170 6.54 -2.12 -7.73
N HIS A 171 7.83 -1.79 -7.74
CA HIS A 171 8.83 -2.55 -8.45
C HIS A 171 9.15 -3.85 -7.70
N VAL A 172 9.33 -4.93 -8.45
CA VAL A 172 9.70 -6.25 -7.94
C VAL A 172 11.00 -6.67 -8.60
N ASP A 173 12.02 -6.94 -7.82
CA ASP A 173 13.34 -7.34 -8.30
C ASP A 173 13.42 -8.84 -8.70
N VAL A 174 14.58 -9.21 -9.25
CA VAL A 174 14.84 -10.55 -9.75
C VAL A 174 14.93 -11.56 -8.61
N ASP A 175 15.56 -11.20 -7.48
CA ASP A 175 15.72 -12.10 -6.34
C ASP A 175 14.39 -12.43 -5.68
N ALA A 176 13.54 -11.44 -5.45
CA ALA A 176 12.18 -11.65 -4.95
C ALA A 176 11.37 -12.53 -5.92
N THR A 177 11.55 -12.34 -7.23
CA THR A 177 10.88 -13.16 -8.26
C THR A 177 11.38 -14.63 -8.22
N ARG A 178 12.66 -14.85 -7.97
CA ARG A 178 13.23 -16.19 -7.82
C ARG A 178 12.61 -16.91 -6.62
N VAL A 179 12.60 -16.28 -5.44
CA VAL A 179 12.02 -16.86 -4.22
C VAL A 179 10.51 -17.12 -4.40
N ALA A 180 9.77 -16.18 -4.97
CA ALA A 180 8.35 -16.37 -5.29
C ALA A 180 8.12 -17.56 -6.24
N THR A 181 9.03 -17.82 -7.18
CA THR A 181 8.97 -18.96 -8.10
C THR A 181 9.23 -20.28 -7.37
N GLU A 182 10.17 -20.31 -6.44
CA GLU A 182 10.43 -21.46 -5.57
C GLU A 182 9.23 -21.79 -4.69
N GLU A 183 8.62 -20.77 -4.08
CA GLU A 183 7.41 -20.94 -3.29
C GLU A 183 6.23 -21.46 -4.14
N ARG A 184 6.07 -20.97 -5.36
CA ARG A 184 5.08 -21.52 -6.30
C ARG A 184 5.30 -23.01 -6.55
N LYS A 185 6.55 -23.44 -6.80
CA LYS A 185 6.89 -24.87 -6.98
C LYS A 185 6.53 -25.67 -5.74
N ARG A 186 6.90 -25.19 -4.55
CA ARG A 186 6.58 -25.84 -3.27
C ARG A 186 5.07 -26.05 -3.10
N LEU A 187 4.26 -25.08 -3.52
CA LEU A 187 2.80 -25.13 -3.43
C LEU A 187 2.14 -25.94 -4.57
N GLY A 188 2.92 -26.57 -5.44
CA GLY A 188 2.38 -27.32 -6.59
C GLY A 188 1.74 -26.45 -7.67
N LEU A 189 2.19 -25.19 -7.79
CA LEU A 189 1.77 -24.25 -8.83
C LEU A 189 2.68 -24.37 -10.05
N SER A 190 2.39 -25.33 -10.92
CA SER A 190 3.13 -25.51 -12.18
C SER A 190 3.05 -24.27 -13.08
N ALA A 191 4.00 -24.18 -14.02
CA ALA A 191 3.99 -23.11 -15.01
C ALA A 191 2.67 -23.12 -15.81
N GLY A 192 2.03 -21.94 -15.91
CA GLY A 192 0.76 -21.80 -16.61
C GLY A 192 -0.50 -22.13 -15.79
N ARG A 193 -0.37 -22.74 -14.62
CA ARG A 193 -1.54 -23.00 -13.76
C ARG A 193 -2.06 -21.70 -13.16
N SER A 194 -3.35 -21.43 -13.38
CA SER A 194 -4.04 -20.30 -12.78
C SER A 194 -4.27 -20.52 -11.29
N PHE A 195 -4.01 -19.49 -10.49
CA PHE A 195 -4.27 -19.51 -9.04
C PHE A 195 -4.73 -18.14 -8.53
N VAL A 196 -5.43 -18.18 -7.43
CA VAL A 196 -5.88 -17.00 -6.70
C VAL A 196 -5.22 -16.95 -5.34
N VAL A 197 -4.97 -15.72 -4.86
CA VAL A 197 -4.45 -15.48 -3.52
C VAL A 197 -5.55 -14.90 -2.66
N LEU A 198 -5.80 -15.50 -1.51
CA LEU A 198 -6.69 -14.97 -0.47
C LEU A 198 -5.84 -14.50 0.71
N HIS A 199 -6.12 -13.30 1.22
CA HIS A 199 -5.45 -12.76 2.41
C HIS A 199 -6.51 -12.28 3.40
N PRO A 200 -6.94 -13.14 4.34
CA PRO A 200 -8.05 -12.85 5.24
C PRO A 200 -7.70 -11.86 6.36
N GLY A 201 -6.41 -11.74 6.73
CA GLY A 201 -5.96 -10.85 7.80
C GLY A 201 -5.96 -9.38 7.39
N SER A 202 -6.26 -8.49 8.35
CA SER A 202 -6.12 -7.03 8.18
C SER A 202 -5.18 -6.39 9.20
N GLY A 203 -4.70 -7.16 10.19
CA GLY A 203 -3.93 -6.62 11.31
C GLY A 203 -4.71 -5.53 12.08
N GLY A 204 -6.05 -5.61 12.11
CA GLY A 204 -6.91 -4.63 12.76
C GLY A 204 -6.98 -3.28 12.04
N SER A 205 -6.72 -3.23 10.72
CA SER A 205 -6.79 -1.99 9.94
C SER A 205 -8.21 -1.49 9.74
N ALA A 206 -9.16 -2.44 9.62
CA ALA A 206 -10.57 -2.19 9.38
C ALA A 206 -11.40 -3.34 9.94
N ARG A 207 -12.72 -3.32 9.71
CA ARG A 207 -13.58 -4.47 9.96
C ARG A 207 -13.41 -5.48 8.83
N ASP A 208 -13.35 -6.75 9.20
CA ASP A 208 -13.03 -7.83 8.31
C ASP A 208 -14.28 -8.59 7.83
N TRP A 209 -14.28 -8.98 6.57
CA TRP A 209 -15.09 -10.06 6.07
C TRP A 209 -14.63 -11.35 6.76
N SER A 210 -15.59 -12.18 7.20
CA SER A 210 -15.27 -13.24 8.15
C SER A 210 -14.37 -14.34 7.57
N PRO A 211 -13.55 -15.02 8.39
CA PRO A 211 -12.77 -16.17 7.97
C PRO A 211 -13.63 -17.30 7.39
N ALA A 212 -14.86 -17.47 7.89
CA ALA A 212 -15.82 -18.44 7.37
C ALA A 212 -16.21 -18.13 5.91
N ASN A 213 -16.41 -16.86 5.61
CA ASN A 213 -16.69 -16.42 4.24
C ASN A 213 -15.48 -16.60 3.31
N PHE A 214 -14.24 -16.31 3.79
CA PHE A 214 -13.03 -16.62 3.03
C PHE A 214 -12.88 -18.12 2.78
N ARG A 215 -13.21 -18.97 3.76
CA ARG A 215 -13.24 -20.42 3.58
C ARG A 215 -14.23 -20.84 2.52
N ALA A 216 -15.47 -20.34 2.59
CA ALA A 216 -16.50 -20.63 1.60
C ALA A 216 -16.07 -20.18 0.20
N LEU A 217 -15.47 -18.99 0.07
CA LEU A 217 -14.92 -18.47 -1.18
C LEU A 217 -13.79 -19.38 -1.73
N ALA A 218 -12.89 -19.85 -0.86
CA ALA A 218 -11.81 -20.76 -1.24
C ALA A 218 -12.36 -22.07 -1.82
N ILE A 219 -13.37 -22.65 -1.17
CA ILE A 219 -14.06 -23.87 -1.63
C ILE A 219 -14.71 -23.64 -2.99
N ARG A 220 -15.43 -22.50 -3.17
CA ARG A 220 -16.04 -22.18 -4.47
C ARG A 220 -15.02 -22.01 -5.57
N PHE A 221 -13.87 -21.38 -5.33
CA PHE A 221 -12.79 -21.28 -6.32
C PHE A 221 -12.19 -22.65 -6.66
N ARG A 222 -12.01 -23.52 -5.66
CA ARG A 222 -11.56 -24.90 -5.89
C ARG A 222 -12.55 -25.67 -6.79
N GLU A 223 -13.87 -25.57 -6.54
CA GLU A 223 -14.91 -26.20 -7.35
C GLU A 223 -14.91 -25.71 -8.81
N LEU A 224 -14.48 -24.46 -9.02
CA LEU A 224 -14.28 -23.89 -10.35
C LEU A 224 -12.91 -24.28 -10.99
N GLY A 225 -12.15 -25.20 -10.35
CA GLY A 225 -10.86 -25.69 -10.85
C GLY A 225 -9.67 -24.81 -10.58
N TRP A 226 -9.79 -23.83 -9.68
CA TRP A 226 -8.69 -22.92 -9.34
C TRP A 226 -7.87 -23.46 -8.17
N LYS A 227 -6.56 -23.30 -8.24
CA LYS A 227 -5.71 -23.43 -7.07
C LYS A 227 -5.85 -22.18 -6.20
N VAL A 228 -6.00 -22.37 -4.90
CA VAL A 228 -6.16 -21.26 -3.94
C VAL A 228 -4.96 -21.24 -2.99
N VAL A 229 -4.31 -20.09 -2.85
CA VAL A 229 -3.24 -19.89 -1.87
C VAL A 229 -3.74 -18.89 -0.83
N VAL A 230 -3.73 -19.32 0.42
CA VAL A 230 -4.09 -18.44 1.54
C VAL A 230 -2.81 -17.92 2.17
N THR A 231 -2.65 -16.60 2.18
CA THR A 231 -1.49 -15.91 2.78
C THR A 231 -1.86 -15.23 4.08
N GLY A 232 -0.87 -14.99 4.93
CA GLY A 232 -0.99 -14.28 6.19
C GLY A 232 0.40 -13.88 6.69
N ALA A 233 0.45 -12.92 7.60
CA ALA A 233 1.66 -12.56 8.32
C ALA A 233 2.02 -13.65 9.35
N MET A 234 3.25 -13.61 9.86
CA MET A 234 3.64 -14.35 11.06
C MET A 234 2.73 -13.93 12.22
N GLY A 235 2.12 -14.91 12.91
CA GLY A 235 1.10 -14.68 13.95
C GLY A 235 -0.35 -14.78 13.46
N GLU A 236 -0.57 -14.97 12.16
CA GLU A 236 -1.91 -15.21 11.57
C GLU A 236 -2.15 -16.69 11.20
N GLU A 237 -1.32 -17.62 11.72
CA GLU A 237 -1.37 -19.06 11.39
C GLU A 237 -2.75 -19.68 11.72
N GLU A 238 -3.33 -19.31 12.87
CA GLU A 238 -4.65 -19.81 13.27
C GLU A 238 -5.76 -19.28 12.36
N LEU A 239 -5.71 -17.99 12.01
CA LEU A 239 -6.63 -17.41 11.06
C LEU A 239 -6.55 -18.11 9.70
N VAL A 240 -5.35 -18.34 9.18
CA VAL A 240 -5.13 -19.04 7.91
C VAL A 240 -5.61 -20.49 8.00
N ARG A 241 -5.35 -21.17 9.12
CA ARG A 241 -5.82 -22.54 9.39
C ARG A 241 -7.34 -22.63 9.36
N THR A 242 -8.06 -21.65 9.92
CA THR A 242 -9.53 -21.60 9.86
C THR A 242 -10.04 -21.61 8.42
N VAL A 243 -9.30 -21.02 7.47
CA VAL A 243 -9.68 -21.00 6.05
C VAL A 243 -9.27 -22.28 5.32
N THR A 244 -8.15 -22.91 5.69
CA THR A 244 -7.53 -24.00 4.92
C THR A 244 -7.81 -25.42 5.44
N ASN A 245 -8.20 -25.61 6.71
CA ASN A 245 -8.43 -26.93 7.28
C ASN A 245 -9.52 -27.70 6.53
N ASP A 246 -9.30 -28.98 6.29
CA ASP A 246 -10.27 -29.92 5.68
C ASP A 246 -10.82 -29.45 4.33
N THR A 247 -10.05 -28.66 3.58
CA THR A 247 -10.48 -28.11 2.28
C THR A 247 -9.84 -28.83 1.07
N GLY A 248 -8.99 -29.83 1.30
CA GLY A 248 -8.31 -30.58 0.25
C GLY A 248 -7.03 -29.92 -0.28
N SER A 249 -6.27 -30.64 -1.11
CA SER A 249 -4.92 -30.25 -1.58
C SER A 249 -4.86 -29.04 -2.51
N GLU A 250 -5.99 -28.58 -3.01
CA GLU A 250 -6.07 -27.43 -3.93
C GLU A 250 -6.13 -26.08 -3.20
N ILE A 251 -6.37 -26.09 -1.88
CA ILE A 251 -6.34 -24.91 -1.01
C ILE A 251 -5.15 -25.07 -0.09
N VAL A 252 -4.13 -24.24 -0.27
CA VAL A 252 -2.84 -24.34 0.42
C VAL A 252 -2.44 -23.06 1.13
N SER A 253 -1.58 -23.16 2.13
CA SER A 253 -1.11 -22.04 2.93
C SER A 253 0.31 -21.61 2.57
N SER A 254 0.53 -20.30 2.55
CA SER A 254 1.85 -19.65 2.51
C SER A 254 1.97 -18.56 3.60
N VAL A 255 1.54 -18.89 4.82
CA VAL A 255 1.59 -17.99 5.96
C VAL A 255 3.02 -17.86 6.49
N GLY A 256 3.50 -16.64 6.78
CA GLY A 256 4.80 -16.37 7.40
C GLY A 256 6.04 -16.79 6.60
N ARG A 257 5.88 -17.16 5.33
CA ARG A 257 6.96 -17.76 4.51
C ARG A 257 7.67 -16.77 3.59
N LEU A 258 7.04 -15.67 3.30
CA LEU A 258 7.52 -14.67 2.35
C LEU A 258 7.71 -13.33 3.07
N SER A 259 8.85 -12.69 2.84
CA SER A 259 9.01 -11.26 3.16
C SER A 259 8.03 -10.42 2.34
N LEU A 260 7.84 -9.17 2.67
CA LEU A 260 6.91 -8.31 1.92
C LEU A 260 7.30 -8.15 0.44
N LYS A 261 8.59 -8.13 0.15
CA LYS A 261 9.14 -8.04 -1.20
C LYS A 261 8.86 -9.32 -2.00
N GLU A 262 9.07 -10.47 -1.39
CA GLU A 262 8.79 -11.77 -1.98
C GLU A 262 7.28 -12.02 -2.13
N LEU A 263 6.47 -11.57 -1.17
CA LEU A 263 5.01 -11.58 -1.26
C LEU A 263 4.53 -10.73 -2.45
N ALA A 264 5.12 -9.56 -2.67
CA ALA A 264 4.81 -8.72 -3.84
C ALA A 264 5.09 -9.45 -5.16
N ALA A 265 6.23 -10.15 -5.26
CA ALA A 265 6.58 -10.97 -6.42
C ALA A 265 5.61 -12.15 -6.60
N PHE A 266 5.25 -12.80 -5.51
CA PHE A 266 4.31 -13.92 -5.53
C PHE A 266 2.92 -13.45 -5.99
N ILE A 267 2.39 -12.37 -5.42
CA ILE A 267 1.10 -11.77 -5.80
C ILE A 267 1.10 -11.34 -7.26
N LYS A 268 2.21 -10.76 -7.76
CA LYS A 268 2.34 -10.36 -9.17
C LYS A 268 2.10 -11.52 -10.14
N SER A 269 2.42 -12.72 -9.73
CA SER A 269 2.23 -13.95 -10.55
C SER A 269 0.81 -14.54 -10.45
N ALA A 270 -0.02 -14.08 -9.51
CA ALA A 270 -1.38 -14.55 -9.31
C ALA A 270 -2.36 -13.98 -10.37
N ASN A 271 -3.45 -14.68 -10.58
CA ASN A 271 -4.53 -14.21 -11.46
C ASN A 271 -5.47 -13.23 -10.78
N LEU A 272 -5.61 -13.35 -9.46
CA LEU A 272 -6.46 -12.53 -8.63
C LEU A 272 -5.93 -12.51 -7.19
N PHE A 273 -6.05 -11.37 -6.53
CA PHE A 273 -5.81 -11.19 -5.10
C PHE A 273 -7.11 -10.72 -4.42
N VAL A 274 -7.52 -11.39 -3.36
CA VAL A 274 -8.75 -11.06 -2.61
C VAL A 274 -8.40 -10.87 -1.15
N SER A 275 -8.76 -9.73 -0.58
CA SER A 275 -8.49 -9.46 0.84
C SER A 275 -9.42 -8.43 1.46
N ASN A 276 -9.39 -8.36 2.77
CA ASN A 276 -9.89 -7.22 3.52
C ASN A 276 -9.07 -5.95 3.21
N SER A 277 -9.54 -4.77 3.66
CA SER A 277 -8.81 -3.51 3.54
C SER A 277 -7.50 -3.58 4.33
N THR A 278 -6.40 -3.86 3.67
CA THR A 278 -5.10 -4.16 4.28
C THR A 278 -3.91 -3.73 3.41
N GLY A 279 -2.72 -3.69 3.99
CA GLY A 279 -1.48 -3.36 3.27
C GLY A 279 -1.21 -4.22 2.04
N PRO A 280 -1.31 -5.55 2.10
CA PRO A 280 -1.17 -6.46 0.95
C PRO A 280 -2.11 -6.18 -0.22
N LEU A 281 -3.30 -5.60 0.00
CA LEU A 281 -4.19 -5.17 -1.08
C LEU A 281 -3.57 -4.05 -1.93
N HIS A 282 -2.87 -3.11 -1.27
CA HIS A 282 -2.14 -2.05 -1.96
C HIS A 282 -0.90 -2.57 -2.67
N ILE A 283 -0.21 -3.57 -2.10
CA ILE A 283 0.87 -4.29 -2.78
C ILE A 283 0.34 -4.91 -4.07
N ALA A 284 -0.77 -5.67 -4.00
CA ALA A 284 -1.38 -6.32 -5.15
C ALA A 284 -1.76 -5.35 -6.26
N ALA A 285 -2.36 -4.22 -5.90
CA ALA A 285 -2.68 -3.14 -6.84
C ALA A 285 -1.41 -2.55 -7.46
N GLY A 286 -0.39 -2.27 -6.65
CA GLY A 286 0.89 -1.68 -7.08
C GLY A 286 1.70 -2.57 -8.02
N VAL A 287 1.63 -3.89 -7.90
CA VAL A 287 2.26 -4.84 -8.84
C VAL A 287 1.38 -5.17 -10.05
N GLY A 288 0.17 -4.60 -10.16
CA GLY A 288 -0.73 -4.74 -11.29
C GLY A 288 -1.58 -6.01 -11.31
N THR A 289 -1.66 -6.75 -10.21
CA THR A 289 -2.54 -7.91 -10.05
C THR A 289 -3.99 -7.45 -9.94
N PRO A 290 -4.98 -8.10 -10.59
CA PRO A 290 -6.39 -7.83 -10.34
C PRO A 290 -6.75 -8.05 -8.88
N VAL A 291 -7.59 -7.17 -8.30
CA VAL A 291 -7.88 -7.21 -6.87
C VAL A 291 -9.38 -7.15 -6.57
N ILE A 292 -9.78 -7.86 -5.51
CA ILE A 292 -11.06 -7.68 -4.84
C ILE A 292 -10.78 -7.28 -3.40
N GLY A 293 -11.37 -6.16 -2.96
CA GLY A 293 -11.20 -5.64 -1.61
C GLY A 293 -12.52 -5.49 -0.88
N PHE A 294 -12.53 -5.82 0.42
CA PHE A 294 -13.67 -5.65 1.29
C PHE A 294 -13.46 -4.46 2.22
N TYR A 295 -14.42 -3.57 2.29
CA TYR A 295 -14.33 -2.33 3.06
C TYR A 295 -15.56 -2.16 3.96
N PRO A 296 -15.37 -1.73 5.21
CA PRO A 296 -16.51 -1.39 6.06
C PRO A 296 -17.16 -0.08 5.60
N PRO A 297 -18.45 0.12 5.90
CA PRO A 297 -19.18 1.34 5.57
C PRO A 297 -18.83 2.48 6.56
N ILE A 298 -17.54 2.78 6.70
CA ILE A 298 -17.02 3.80 7.62
C ILE A 298 -16.20 4.80 6.79
N VAL A 299 -16.56 6.09 6.84
CA VAL A 299 -15.92 7.15 6.03
C VAL A 299 -14.39 7.16 6.17
N ALA A 300 -13.88 7.06 7.40
CA ALA A 300 -12.43 7.07 7.67
C ALA A 300 -11.68 5.88 7.04
N CYS A 301 -12.36 4.74 6.83
CA CYS A 301 -11.84 3.50 6.25
C CYS A 301 -12.39 3.26 4.83
N SER A 302 -13.04 4.24 4.22
CA SER A 302 -13.74 4.09 2.94
C SER A 302 -12.78 3.81 1.78
N PRO A 303 -13.25 3.13 0.73
CA PRO A 303 -12.46 2.89 -0.46
C PRO A 303 -12.16 4.18 -1.26
N GLN A 304 -12.90 5.27 -1.01
CA GLN A 304 -12.58 6.58 -1.58
C GLN A 304 -11.21 7.05 -1.11
N ARG A 305 -10.87 6.83 0.17
CA ARG A 305 -9.58 7.21 0.73
C ARG A 305 -8.53 6.10 0.60
N TRP A 306 -8.92 4.83 0.78
CA TRP A 306 -8.02 3.70 0.94
C TRP A 306 -8.22 2.59 -0.09
N GLY A 307 -8.99 2.84 -1.17
CA GLY A 307 -9.22 1.83 -2.20
C GLY A 307 -7.93 1.45 -2.93
N PRO A 308 -7.85 0.25 -3.51
CA PRO A 308 -6.70 -0.11 -4.35
C PRO A 308 -6.66 0.78 -5.59
N VAL A 309 -5.49 1.36 -5.86
CA VAL A 309 -5.28 2.27 -7.01
C VAL A 309 -4.91 1.44 -8.23
N THR A 310 -5.91 0.98 -8.93
CA THR A 310 -5.81 0.22 -10.18
C THR A 310 -7.15 0.21 -10.89
N GLU A 311 -7.16 0.08 -12.22
CA GLU A 311 -8.39 -0.16 -12.99
C GLU A 311 -8.90 -1.60 -12.87
N LYS A 312 -8.02 -2.54 -12.46
CA LYS A 312 -8.34 -3.96 -12.33
C LYS A 312 -8.84 -4.28 -10.92
N LYS A 313 -9.87 -3.58 -10.47
CA LYS A 313 -10.41 -3.75 -9.11
C LYS A 313 -11.91 -3.94 -9.08
N ILE A 314 -12.37 -4.64 -8.06
CA ILE A 314 -13.74 -4.61 -7.57
C ILE A 314 -13.67 -4.41 -6.06
N VAL A 315 -14.52 -3.53 -5.54
CA VAL A 315 -14.59 -3.22 -4.12
C VAL A 315 -15.98 -3.49 -3.64
N PHE A 316 -16.10 -4.25 -2.56
CA PHE A 316 -17.35 -4.51 -1.87
C PHE A 316 -17.43 -3.66 -0.62
N VAL A 317 -18.52 -2.94 -0.49
CA VAL A 317 -18.90 -2.18 0.70
C VAL A 317 -20.32 -2.60 1.04
N PRO A 318 -20.59 -3.13 2.25
CA PRO A 318 -21.94 -3.51 2.61
C PRO A 318 -22.84 -2.27 2.73
N ASP A 319 -24.12 -2.46 2.40
CA ASP A 319 -25.13 -1.43 2.64
C ASP A 319 -25.31 -1.25 4.16
N ASN A 320 -25.21 -0.02 4.63
CA ASN A 320 -25.38 0.33 6.03
C ASN A 320 -26.64 1.15 6.30
N ALA A 321 -27.57 1.28 5.34
CA ALA A 321 -28.76 2.10 5.45
C ALA A 321 -29.58 1.81 6.72
N HIS A 322 -29.49 0.59 7.24
CA HIS A 322 -30.19 0.13 8.45
C HIS A 322 -29.27 -0.05 9.68
N CYS A 323 -27.98 0.19 9.56
CA CYS A 323 -27.02 -0.01 10.65
C CYS A 323 -26.68 1.29 11.38
N ARG A 324 -27.24 1.46 12.57
CA ARG A 324 -26.94 2.62 13.45
C ARG A 324 -25.66 2.49 14.26
N LEU A 325 -25.05 1.31 14.28
CA LEU A 325 -23.90 0.97 15.17
C LEU A 325 -22.56 1.58 14.77
N CYS A 326 -22.42 2.08 13.55
CA CYS A 326 -21.17 2.71 13.09
C CYS A 326 -21.06 4.21 13.41
N HIS A 327 -22.06 4.80 14.05
CA HIS A 327 -22.13 6.22 14.38
C HIS A 327 -21.55 6.56 15.78
N GLY A 328 -20.63 5.75 16.31
CA GLY A 328 -19.93 6.05 17.58
C GLY A 328 -19.98 4.96 18.64
N GLU A 329 -20.77 3.91 18.45
CA GLU A 329 -20.83 2.75 19.34
C GLU A 329 -19.89 1.62 18.85
N PRO A 330 -19.19 0.91 19.75
CA PRO A 330 -18.42 -0.26 19.37
C PRO A 330 -19.36 -1.38 18.86
N CYS A 331 -19.31 -1.65 17.57
CA CYS A 331 -20.03 -2.78 16.99
C CYS A 331 -19.49 -4.10 17.53
N ARG A 332 -20.32 -4.86 18.21
CA ARG A 332 -19.99 -6.17 18.81
C ARG A 332 -19.94 -7.34 17.81
N GLY A 333 -19.96 -7.08 16.51
CA GLY A 333 -19.85 -8.11 15.48
C GLY A 333 -19.65 -7.50 14.09
N ASN A 334 -19.07 -8.26 13.18
CA ASN A 334 -18.88 -7.85 11.77
C ASN A 334 -20.15 -8.06 10.92
N ILE A 335 -21.34 -7.94 11.54
CA ILE A 335 -22.63 -8.29 10.92
C ILE A 335 -22.85 -7.64 9.56
N CYS A 336 -22.39 -6.37 9.40
CA CYS A 336 -22.48 -5.69 8.11
C CYS A 336 -21.57 -6.32 7.05
N MET A 337 -20.36 -6.75 7.42
CA MET A 337 -19.42 -7.37 6.48
C MET A 337 -19.91 -8.72 5.98
N ASP A 338 -20.64 -9.47 6.79
CA ASP A 338 -21.20 -10.77 6.43
C ASP A 338 -22.41 -10.66 5.46
N GLN A 339 -22.94 -9.45 5.21
CA GLN A 339 -23.90 -9.19 4.14
C GLN A 339 -23.28 -9.35 2.74
N ILE A 340 -21.96 -9.26 2.61
CA ILE A 340 -21.27 -9.49 1.35
C ILE A 340 -21.33 -10.99 1.04
N ASN A 341 -22.15 -11.34 0.05
CA ASN A 341 -22.41 -12.71 -0.33
C ASN A 341 -21.24 -13.32 -1.12
N VAL A 342 -20.83 -14.55 -0.77
CA VAL A 342 -19.73 -15.28 -1.40
C VAL A 342 -19.95 -15.44 -2.91
N GLU A 343 -21.16 -15.75 -3.36
CA GLU A 343 -21.45 -15.99 -4.78
C GLU A 343 -21.34 -14.68 -5.60
N GLN A 344 -21.71 -13.54 -5.03
CA GLN A 344 -21.46 -12.23 -5.66
C GLN A 344 -19.96 -11.98 -5.85
N VAL A 345 -19.13 -12.36 -4.88
CA VAL A 345 -17.66 -12.24 -4.97
C VAL A 345 -17.11 -13.17 -6.06
N VAL A 346 -17.60 -14.40 -6.15
CA VAL A 346 -17.23 -15.35 -7.21
C VAL A 346 -17.57 -14.79 -8.59
N GLN A 347 -18.78 -14.28 -8.78
CA GLN A 347 -19.19 -13.68 -10.06
C GLN A 347 -18.34 -12.47 -10.43
N ALA A 348 -18.02 -11.62 -9.45
CA ALA A 348 -17.14 -10.48 -9.63
C ALA A 348 -15.72 -10.91 -10.03
N ALA A 349 -15.19 -11.94 -9.38
CA ALA A 349 -13.89 -12.53 -9.69
C ALA A 349 -13.84 -13.04 -11.14
N MET A 350 -14.84 -13.78 -11.57
CA MET A 350 -14.92 -14.31 -12.93
C MET A 350 -14.99 -13.20 -13.99
N LYS A 351 -15.73 -12.11 -13.71
CA LYS A 351 -15.77 -10.93 -14.59
C LYS A 351 -14.40 -10.26 -14.70
N LEU A 352 -13.69 -10.12 -13.57
CA LEU A 352 -12.39 -9.43 -13.51
C LEU A 352 -11.31 -10.22 -14.26
N ILE A 353 -11.30 -11.54 -14.10
CA ILE A 353 -10.36 -12.45 -14.75
C ILE A 353 -10.62 -12.56 -16.27
N LYS A 354 -11.89 -12.68 -16.70
CA LYS A 354 -12.25 -12.73 -18.13
C LYS A 354 -11.87 -11.45 -18.88
N LYS A 355 -11.90 -10.29 -18.23
CA LYS A 355 -11.40 -9.03 -18.80
C LYS A 355 -9.89 -9.06 -19.09
N ARG A 356 -9.10 -9.77 -18.30
CA ARG A 356 -7.65 -9.94 -18.52
C ARG A 356 -7.35 -10.66 -19.83
N SER A 357 -8.17 -11.63 -20.23
CA SER A 357 -7.99 -12.38 -21.48
C SER A 357 -8.39 -11.63 -22.74
N ARG A 358 -9.12 -10.51 -22.65
CA ARG A 358 -9.67 -9.73 -23.79
C ARG A 358 -9.04 -8.36 -24.02
N GLY A 359 -8.03 -7.96 -23.26
CA GLY A 359 -7.13 -6.82 -23.56
C GLY A 359 -7.76 -5.44 -23.67
N LYS A 360 -8.88 -5.10 -23.00
CA LYS A 360 -9.40 -3.72 -22.93
C LYS A 360 -9.77 -3.31 -21.50
N PRO A 361 -9.31 -2.12 -21.04
CA PRO A 361 -9.69 -1.57 -19.75
C PRO A 361 -11.07 -0.93 -19.83
N ARG A 362 -11.95 -1.19 -18.87
CA ARG A 362 -13.04 -0.27 -18.47
C ARG A 362 -13.67 -0.66 -17.13
N THR A 363 -13.79 0.37 -16.28
CA THR A 363 -14.89 0.75 -15.36
C THR A 363 -15.06 0.00 -14.04
N ILE A 364 -15.00 0.83 -13.01
CA ILE A 364 -15.34 0.62 -11.59
C ILE A 364 -16.76 0.09 -11.51
N ALA A 365 -16.95 -1.06 -10.85
CA ALA A 365 -18.23 -1.45 -10.31
C ALA A 365 -18.16 -1.35 -8.78
N VAL A 366 -18.93 -0.46 -8.20
CA VAL A 366 -19.23 -0.46 -6.76
C VAL A 366 -20.51 -1.28 -6.62
N TYR A 367 -20.45 -2.38 -5.89
CA TYR A 367 -21.64 -3.15 -5.53
C TYR A 367 -22.03 -2.75 -4.12
N SER A 368 -23.15 -2.05 -4.00
CA SER A 368 -23.86 -1.79 -2.76
C SER A 368 -24.77 -2.98 -2.37
#